data_7b573faec9797c5ad224b03960ae4378
#
_entry.id   7b573faec9797c5ad224b03960ae4378
#
_cell.length_a   1.000
_cell.length_b   1.000
_cell.length_c   1.000
_cell.angle_alpha   90.00
_cell.angle_beta   90.00
_cell.angle_gamma   90.00
#
_symmetry.space_group_name_H-M   'P 1'
#
loop_
_entity.id
_entity.type
_entity.pdbx_description
1 polymer ?
#
loop_
_entity_poly.entity_id
_entity_poly.type
_entity_poly.pdbx_seq_one_letter_code
_entity_poly.pdbx_strand_id
1 'polypeptide(L)'
;CEEHRYDGLLFHRVIKQFMVQAGDINSKDAPMEQHLGDGDLDYTIPAEIVYPKYFHKRGMFAAARTGDDENPERASSATQFYIVTGKFFTEMELDKMEKEQGITFTPEQRQAYMLEGVTPHLDGKYTIFGEVVSGMKAVDKIQFTETNADDRPVKNIKIKSMKIVNK
;
A
#
# COMPACT_ATOMS: atom_id res chain seq x y z
N CYS A 1 16.05 2.04 7.30
CA CYS A 1 16.91 1.74 6.12
C CYS A 1 18.38 1.68 6.48
N GLU A 2 18.89 2.66 7.23
CA GLU A 2 20.34 2.71 7.59
C GLU A 2 20.82 1.49 8.36
N GLU A 3 19.95 0.86 9.15
CA GLU A 3 20.24 -0.34 9.93
C GLU A 3 19.97 -1.65 9.16
N HIS A 4 19.72 -1.59 7.85
CA HIS A 4 19.43 -2.74 7.00
C HIS A 4 18.26 -3.61 7.47
N ARG A 5 17.32 -3.08 8.25
CA ARG A 5 16.18 -3.82 8.81
C ARG A 5 15.23 -4.38 7.76
N TYR A 6 15.16 -3.75 6.58
CA TYR A 6 14.29 -4.19 5.48
C TYR A 6 14.95 -5.26 4.57
N ASP A 7 16.26 -5.47 4.71
CA ASP A 7 16.99 -6.40 3.85
C ASP A 7 16.53 -7.84 4.12
N GLY A 8 16.05 -8.50 3.08
CA GLY A 8 15.51 -9.85 3.15
C GLY A 8 14.04 -9.97 3.51
N LEU A 9 13.34 -8.87 3.90
CA LEU A 9 11.90 -8.90 4.14
C LEU A 9 11.14 -9.17 2.84
N LEU A 10 9.96 -9.77 2.96
CA LEU A 10 9.14 -10.17 1.83
C LEU A 10 8.08 -9.12 1.50
N PHE A 11 7.71 -9.05 0.21
CA PHE A 11 6.39 -8.62 -0.18
C PHE A 11 5.42 -9.75 0.18
N HIS A 12 4.88 -9.68 1.39
CA HIS A 12 4.11 -10.78 1.99
C HIS A 12 2.63 -10.77 1.63
N ARG A 13 2.11 -9.65 1.13
CA ARG A 13 0.72 -9.51 0.69
C ARG A 13 0.65 -8.73 -0.61
N VAL A 14 0.13 -9.37 -1.64
CA VAL A 14 0.05 -8.82 -2.99
C VAL A 14 -1.33 -9.05 -3.56
N ILE A 15 -2.04 -7.98 -3.86
CA ILE A 15 -3.36 -8.05 -4.49
C ILE A 15 -3.31 -7.25 -5.79
N LYS A 16 -3.54 -7.96 -6.88
CA LYS A 16 -3.58 -7.37 -8.23
C LYS A 16 -4.60 -6.25 -8.32
N GLN A 17 -4.23 -5.16 -8.98
CA GLN A 17 -5.06 -3.96 -9.15
C GLN A 17 -5.50 -3.32 -7.81
N PHE A 18 -4.71 -3.53 -6.77
CA PHE A 18 -4.91 -2.93 -5.47
C PHE A 18 -3.59 -2.39 -4.91
N MET A 19 -2.73 -3.25 -4.35
CA MET A 19 -1.46 -2.83 -3.75
C MET A 19 -0.48 -3.99 -3.61
N VAL A 20 0.78 -3.67 -3.37
CA VAL A 20 1.82 -4.61 -2.93
C VAL A 20 2.34 -4.15 -1.57
N GLN A 21 2.34 -5.03 -0.58
CA GLN A 21 2.66 -4.74 0.82
C GLN A 21 3.89 -5.49 1.29
N ALA A 22 4.73 -4.80 2.05
CA ALA A 22 5.94 -5.35 2.67
C ALA A 22 6.18 -4.71 4.04
N GLY A 23 7.28 -5.08 4.70
CA GLY A 23 7.70 -4.46 5.95
C GLY A 23 7.34 -5.24 7.20
N ASP A 24 6.70 -6.41 7.09
CA ASP A 24 6.53 -7.32 8.22
C ASP A 24 7.91 -7.85 8.64
N ILE A 25 8.33 -7.51 9.86
CA ILE A 25 9.65 -7.88 10.40
C ILE A 25 9.82 -9.39 10.59
N ASN A 26 8.72 -10.14 10.69
CA ASN A 26 8.71 -11.59 10.81
C ASN A 26 8.77 -12.31 9.46
N SER A 27 8.76 -11.56 8.35
CA SER A 27 8.73 -12.13 7.00
C SER A 27 10.10 -12.62 6.51
N LYS A 28 11.19 -12.23 7.18
CA LYS A 28 12.54 -12.66 6.78
C LYS A 28 12.68 -14.16 6.89
N ASP A 29 12.98 -14.78 5.74
CA ASP A 29 13.14 -16.25 5.63
C ASP A 29 11.96 -17.07 6.18
N ALA A 30 10.78 -16.47 6.25
CA ALA A 30 9.56 -17.11 6.74
C ALA A 30 9.14 -18.29 5.86
N PRO A 31 8.88 -19.48 6.44
CA PRO A 31 8.35 -20.61 5.70
C PRO A 31 6.97 -20.26 5.12
N MET A 32 6.54 -20.99 4.09
CA MET A 32 5.31 -20.64 3.35
C MET A 32 4.05 -20.76 4.20
N GLU A 33 4.06 -21.63 5.20
CA GLU A 33 2.95 -21.89 6.11
C GLU A 33 2.80 -20.83 7.21
N GLN A 34 3.83 -20.00 7.41
CA GLN A 34 3.79 -18.96 8.43
C GLN A 34 2.84 -17.84 8.02
N HIS A 35 1.87 -17.53 8.90
CA HIS A 35 1.06 -16.32 8.77
C HIS A 35 1.93 -15.07 8.88
N LEU A 36 1.71 -14.11 7.99
CA LEU A 36 2.43 -12.85 7.94
C LEU A 36 1.43 -11.68 7.90
N GLY A 37 1.90 -10.53 8.31
CA GLY A 37 1.11 -9.29 8.37
C GLY A 37 1.00 -8.69 9.77
N ASP A 38 1.33 -9.47 10.82
CA ASP A 38 1.25 -9.02 12.21
C ASP A 38 2.60 -8.53 12.76
N GLY A 39 3.70 -8.75 12.02
CA GLY A 39 5.04 -8.35 12.46
C GLY A 39 5.27 -6.86 12.37
N ASP A 40 5.49 -6.23 13.53
CA ASP A 40 5.80 -4.80 13.63
C ASP A 40 6.75 -4.55 14.82
N LEU A 41 7.16 -3.31 15.01
CA LEU A 41 7.84 -2.87 16.23
C LEU A 41 6.80 -2.59 17.32
N ASP A 42 7.29 -2.33 18.54
CA ASP A 42 6.48 -2.12 19.75
C ASP A 42 5.88 -0.71 19.86
N TYR A 43 5.85 0.04 18.78
CA TYR A 43 5.25 1.38 18.70
C TYR A 43 4.56 1.63 17.37
N THR A 44 3.66 2.60 17.36
CA THR A 44 2.99 3.08 16.17
C THR A 44 3.39 4.54 15.87
N ILE A 45 3.14 4.98 14.66
CA ILE A 45 3.39 6.36 14.22
C ILE A 45 2.03 7.08 14.10
N PRO A 46 1.85 8.27 14.71
CA PRO A 46 0.61 9.02 14.57
C PRO A 46 0.21 9.20 13.11
N ALA A 47 -1.10 9.16 12.84
CA ALA A 47 -1.62 9.37 11.50
C ALA A 47 -1.35 10.79 10.99
N GLU A 48 -0.92 10.92 9.74
CA GLU A 48 -0.72 12.18 9.02
C GLU A 48 -1.49 12.14 7.70
N ILE A 49 -2.81 12.18 7.79
CA ILE A 49 -3.71 12.05 6.65
C ILE A 49 -4.03 13.43 6.07
N VAL A 50 -3.51 13.73 4.89
CA VAL A 50 -3.65 15.02 4.21
C VAL A 50 -4.53 14.88 2.97
N TYR A 51 -5.75 14.42 3.17
CA TYR A 51 -6.76 14.28 2.12
C TYR A 51 -7.54 15.59 1.94
N PRO A 52 -7.94 16.00 0.73
CA PRO A 52 -7.78 15.33 -0.56
C PRO A 52 -6.47 15.64 -1.30
N LYS A 53 -5.54 16.38 -0.72
CA LYS A 53 -4.27 16.74 -1.37
C LYS A 53 -3.48 15.50 -1.78
N TYR A 54 -3.44 14.49 -0.90
CA TYR A 54 -2.84 13.18 -1.20
C TYR A 54 -3.92 12.11 -1.14
N PHE A 55 -4.06 11.36 -2.21
CA PHE A 55 -5.01 10.26 -2.35
C PHE A 55 -4.33 9.06 -3.01
N HIS A 56 -4.93 7.88 -2.91
CA HIS A 56 -4.30 6.60 -3.26
C HIS A 56 -4.30 6.36 -4.78
N LYS A 57 -3.61 7.22 -5.53
CA LYS A 57 -3.32 6.96 -6.93
C LYS A 57 -2.13 6.01 -7.09
N ARG A 58 -2.02 5.41 -8.25
CA ARG A 58 -0.94 4.49 -8.61
C ARG A 58 0.44 5.08 -8.30
N GLY A 59 1.28 4.26 -7.65
CA GLY A 59 2.63 4.66 -7.24
C GLY A 59 2.70 5.34 -5.87
N MET A 60 1.58 5.70 -5.25
CA MET A 60 1.62 6.24 -3.89
C MET A 60 2.13 5.19 -2.90
N PHE A 61 2.97 5.66 -1.98
CA PHE A 61 3.63 4.90 -0.94
C PHE A 61 3.01 5.27 0.40
N ALA A 62 2.35 4.30 1.03
CA ALA A 62 1.55 4.54 2.21
C ALA A 62 1.87 3.56 3.34
N ALA A 63 1.64 3.98 4.57
CA ALA A 63 1.81 3.15 5.74
C ALA A 63 0.62 2.20 5.92
N ALA A 64 0.91 0.91 6.18
CA ALA A 64 -0.09 -0.03 6.62
C ALA A 64 -0.51 0.26 8.08
N ARG A 65 -1.61 -0.30 8.52
CA ARG A 65 -2.11 -0.19 9.90
C ARG A 65 -3.17 -1.25 10.18
N THR A 66 -3.47 -1.47 11.45
CA THR A 66 -4.62 -2.26 11.87
C THR A 66 -5.95 -1.54 11.61
N GLY A 67 -7.05 -2.28 11.62
CA GLY A 67 -8.38 -1.77 11.32
C GLY A 67 -8.91 -0.75 12.33
N ASP A 68 -9.92 0.03 11.93
CA ASP A 68 -10.48 1.11 12.75
C ASP A 68 -11.06 0.62 14.09
N ASP A 69 -11.50 -0.64 14.18
CA ASP A 69 -12.04 -1.23 15.42
C ASP A 69 -10.98 -1.38 16.51
N GLU A 70 -9.75 -1.71 16.12
CA GLU A 70 -8.61 -1.86 17.03
C GLU A 70 -7.77 -0.58 17.13
N ASN A 71 -7.87 0.28 16.13
CA ASN A 71 -7.03 1.45 15.95
C ASN A 71 -7.86 2.66 15.45
N PRO A 72 -8.75 3.18 16.29
CA PRO A 72 -9.63 4.30 15.91
C PRO A 72 -8.85 5.58 15.58
N GLU A 73 -7.64 5.74 16.12
CA GLU A 73 -6.75 6.88 15.84
C GLU A 73 -6.05 6.76 14.49
N ARG A 74 -6.18 5.60 13.83
CA ARG A 74 -5.54 5.30 12.54
C ARG A 74 -4.04 5.46 12.54
N ALA A 75 -3.40 5.20 13.69
CA ALA A 75 -1.96 5.22 13.81
C ALA A 75 -1.32 4.21 12.86
N SER A 76 -0.23 4.60 12.24
CA SER A 76 0.48 3.80 11.23
C SER A 76 1.38 2.76 11.88
N SER A 77 1.56 1.63 11.19
CA SER A 77 2.64 0.69 11.46
C SER A 77 3.99 1.39 11.44
N ALA A 78 4.88 0.97 12.33
CA ALA A 78 6.26 1.47 12.35
C ALA A 78 7.11 0.95 11.19
N THR A 79 6.74 -0.18 10.57
CA THR A 79 7.55 -0.85 9.55
C THR A 79 6.79 -1.23 8.29
N GLN A 80 5.52 -1.58 8.37
CA GLN A 80 4.77 -2.07 7.23
C GLN A 80 4.25 -0.94 6.34
N PHE A 81 4.40 -1.13 5.05
CA PHE A 81 4.01 -0.19 4.03
C PHE A 81 3.42 -0.90 2.81
N TYR A 82 2.73 -0.15 1.97
CA TYR A 82 2.28 -0.64 0.68
C TYR A 82 2.48 0.39 -0.42
N ILE A 83 2.60 -0.12 -1.65
CA ILE A 83 2.64 0.69 -2.88
C ILE A 83 1.35 0.44 -3.63
N VAL A 84 0.63 1.51 -3.96
CA VAL A 84 -0.63 1.43 -4.70
C VAL A 84 -0.36 1.02 -6.14
N THR A 85 -1.04 -0.01 -6.60
CA THR A 85 -1.12 -0.37 -8.01
C THR A 85 -2.46 0.05 -8.62
N GLY A 86 -3.55 -0.09 -7.88
CA GLY A 86 -4.86 0.42 -8.19
C GLY A 86 -5.54 -0.19 -9.43
N LYS A 87 -6.79 0.17 -9.64
CA LYS A 87 -7.54 -0.12 -10.86
C LYS A 87 -8.09 1.17 -11.47
N PHE A 88 -8.46 1.11 -12.75
CA PHE A 88 -9.12 2.22 -13.45
C PHE A 88 -10.62 2.18 -13.18
N PHE A 89 -11.24 3.36 -13.15
CA PHE A 89 -12.68 3.53 -13.02
C PHE A 89 -13.25 4.27 -14.23
N THR A 90 -14.45 3.94 -14.61
CA THR A 90 -15.21 4.70 -15.59
C THR A 90 -15.92 5.89 -14.93
N GLU A 91 -16.30 6.90 -15.70
CA GLU A 91 -17.10 8.02 -15.17
C GLU A 91 -18.37 7.55 -14.46
N MET A 92 -19.08 6.57 -15.05
CA MET A 92 -20.30 6.01 -14.46
C MET A 92 -20.05 5.35 -13.09
N GLU A 93 -18.93 4.65 -12.92
CA GLU A 93 -18.54 4.08 -11.62
C GLU A 93 -18.22 5.16 -10.60
N LEU A 94 -17.56 6.24 -11.02
CA LEU A 94 -17.25 7.37 -10.14
C LEU A 94 -18.53 8.11 -9.72
N ASP A 95 -19.43 8.38 -10.65
CA ASP A 95 -20.74 9.01 -10.35
C ASP A 95 -21.56 8.17 -9.35
N LYS A 96 -21.53 6.84 -9.54
CA LYS A 96 -22.17 5.92 -8.63
C LYS A 96 -21.55 5.97 -7.23
N MET A 97 -20.23 5.96 -7.13
CA MET A 97 -19.51 6.05 -5.85
C MET A 97 -19.79 7.37 -5.13
N GLU A 98 -19.78 8.50 -5.84
CA GLU A 98 -20.11 9.81 -5.27
C GLU A 98 -21.52 9.81 -4.69
N LYS A 99 -22.48 9.27 -5.43
CA LYS A 99 -23.88 9.18 -4.99
C LYS A 99 -24.06 8.26 -3.78
N GLU A 100 -23.41 7.09 -3.79
CA GLU A 100 -23.55 6.09 -2.71
C GLU A 100 -22.86 6.53 -1.42
N GLN A 101 -21.76 7.24 -1.52
CA GLN A 101 -20.95 7.66 -0.39
C GLN A 101 -21.24 9.10 0.08
N GLY A 102 -22.05 9.86 -0.69
CA GLY A 102 -22.36 11.26 -0.40
C GLY A 102 -21.12 12.18 -0.45
N ILE A 103 -20.18 11.87 -1.34
CA ILE A 103 -18.93 12.60 -1.52
C ILE A 103 -18.87 13.19 -2.94
N THR A 104 -17.92 14.08 -3.17
CA THR A 104 -17.60 14.60 -4.50
C THR A 104 -16.10 14.53 -4.71
N PHE A 105 -15.68 13.86 -5.77
CA PHE A 105 -14.27 13.82 -6.16
C PHE A 105 -13.86 15.13 -6.82
N THR A 106 -12.65 15.59 -6.56
CA THR A 106 -12.09 16.73 -7.29
C THR A 106 -11.86 16.35 -8.76
N PRO A 107 -11.79 17.33 -9.69
CA PRO A 107 -11.45 17.05 -11.08
C PRO A 107 -10.12 16.28 -11.24
N GLU A 108 -9.12 16.59 -10.41
CA GLU A 108 -7.83 15.89 -10.38
C GLU A 108 -7.99 14.43 -9.96
N GLN A 109 -8.78 14.15 -8.92
CA GLN A 109 -9.08 12.80 -8.48
C GLN A 109 -9.79 12.02 -9.58
N ARG A 110 -10.84 12.59 -10.19
CA ARG A 110 -11.57 11.92 -11.29
C ARG A 110 -10.65 11.57 -12.45
N GLN A 111 -9.78 12.50 -12.86
CA GLN A 111 -8.81 12.25 -13.91
C GLN A 111 -7.85 11.11 -13.54
N ALA A 112 -7.27 11.13 -12.35
CA ALA A 112 -6.37 10.08 -11.89
C ALA A 112 -7.07 8.73 -11.77
N TYR A 113 -8.33 8.70 -11.32
CA TYR A 113 -9.12 7.49 -11.16
C TYR A 113 -9.43 6.82 -12.51
N MET A 114 -9.59 7.61 -13.55
CA MET A 114 -9.82 7.10 -14.91
C MET A 114 -8.53 6.73 -15.66
N LEU A 115 -7.42 7.41 -15.41
CA LEU A 115 -6.22 7.33 -16.26
C LEU A 115 -5.00 6.68 -15.61
N GLU A 116 -4.86 6.72 -14.29
CA GLU A 116 -3.65 6.27 -13.62
C GLU A 116 -3.83 4.97 -12.84
N GLY A 117 -5.04 4.68 -12.39
CA GLY A 117 -5.34 3.59 -11.45
C GLY A 117 -5.27 4.07 -10.00
N VAL A 118 -6.23 3.61 -9.18
CA VAL A 118 -6.43 4.12 -7.82
C VAL A 118 -7.04 3.07 -6.90
N THR A 119 -7.02 3.35 -5.59
CA THR A 119 -7.71 2.59 -4.55
C THR A 119 -8.55 3.53 -3.68
N PRO A 120 -9.70 4.04 -4.18
CA PRO A 120 -10.45 5.12 -3.54
C PRO A 120 -10.96 4.79 -2.13
N HIS A 121 -11.19 3.51 -1.83
CA HIS A 121 -11.67 3.07 -0.52
C HIS A 121 -10.65 3.29 0.62
N LEU A 122 -9.38 3.58 0.30
CA LEU A 122 -8.34 3.92 1.26
C LEU A 122 -8.19 5.43 1.45
N ASP A 123 -8.77 6.26 0.58
CA ASP A 123 -8.62 7.70 0.60
C ASP A 123 -9.14 8.31 1.90
N GLY A 124 -8.36 9.20 2.49
CA GLY A 124 -8.68 9.84 3.77
C GLY A 124 -8.57 8.91 5.00
N LYS A 125 -8.03 7.69 4.86
CA LYS A 125 -7.99 6.69 5.93
C LYS A 125 -6.60 6.17 6.27
N TYR A 126 -5.60 6.44 5.43
CA TYR A 126 -4.22 5.98 5.58
C TYR A 126 -3.24 7.12 5.32
N THR A 127 -2.10 7.08 5.99
CA THR A 127 -1.02 8.03 5.79
C THR A 127 -0.25 7.71 4.52
N ILE A 128 -0.26 8.62 3.56
CA ILE A 128 0.59 8.59 2.38
C ILE A 128 1.84 9.41 2.69
N PHE A 129 3.01 8.82 2.57
CA PHE A 129 4.28 9.48 2.92
C PHE A 129 5.31 9.51 1.80
N GLY A 130 4.97 9.00 0.62
CA GLY A 130 5.87 8.99 -0.52
C GLY A 130 5.20 8.65 -1.83
N GLU A 131 5.97 8.70 -2.89
CA GLU A 131 5.57 8.37 -4.25
C GLU A 131 6.71 7.68 -4.99
N VAL A 132 6.40 6.68 -5.79
CA VAL A 132 7.37 6.00 -6.67
C VAL A 132 7.72 6.92 -7.84
N VAL A 133 8.90 7.47 -7.86
CA VAL A 133 9.38 8.37 -8.93
C VAL A 133 9.93 7.62 -10.14
N SER A 134 10.33 6.36 -9.98
CA SER A 134 10.77 5.50 -11.08
C SER A 134 10.68 4.02 -10.69
N GLY A 135 10.62 3.14 -11.69
CA GLY A 135 10.65 1.69 -11.44
C GLY A 135 9.28 1.04 -11.25
N MET A 136 8.16 1.70 -11.55
CA MET A 136 6.81 1.09 -11.47
C MET A 136 6.67 -0.22 -12.25
N LYS A 137 7.47 -0.45 -13.30
CA LYS A 137 7.52 -1.75 -13.99
C LYS A 137 7.92 -2.92 -13.07
N ALA A 138 8.75 -2.66 -12.04
CA ALA A 138 9.09 -3.69 -11.06
C ALA A 138 7.91 -3.96 -10.12
N VAL A 139 7.20 -2.92 -9.68
CA VAL A 139 5.98 -3.04 -8.88
C VAL A 139 4.89 -3.82 -9.65
N ASP A 140 4.77 -3.57 -10.97
CA ASP A 140 3.84 -4.33 -11.81
C ASP A 140 4.20 -5.81 -11.91
N LYS A 141 5.48 -6.14 -12.01
CA LYS A 141 5.91 -7.55 -11.97
C LYS A 141 5.54 -8.22 -10.64
N ILE A 142 5.60 -7.47 -9.54
CA ILE A 142 5.19 -7.97 -8.23
C ILE A 142 3.67 -8.19 -8.21
N GLN A 143 2.86 -7.21 -8.61
CA GLN A 143 1.40 -7.33 -8.53
C GLN A 143 0.81 -8.44 -9.40
N PHE A 144 1.50 -8.84 -10.46
CA PHE A 144 1.03 -9.90 -11.36
C PHE A 144 1.61 -11.28 -11.03
N THR A 145 2.31 -11.42 -9.91
CA THR A 145 2.78 -12.73 -9.46
C THR A 145 1.61 -13.60 -8.97
N GLU A 146 1.79 -14.89 -9.06
CA GLU A 146 0.85 -15.85 -8.48
C GLU A 146 0.90 -15.78 -6.95
N THR A 147 -0.27 -15.79 -6.31
CA THR A 147 -0.43 -15.72 -4.85
C THR A 147 -1.23 -16.90 -4.35
N ASN A 148 -1.05 -17.25 -3.07
CA ASN A 148 -1.87 -18.24 -2.36
C ASN A 148 -3.19 -17.61 -1.84
N ALA A 149 -3.95 -18.37 -1.04
CA ALA A 149 -5.21 -17.93 -0.45
C ALA A 149 -5.09 -16.74 0.52
N ASP A 150 -3.90 -16.50 1.07
CA ASP A 150 -3.59 -15.38 1.97
C ASP A 150 -2.98 -14.19 1.23
N ASP A 151 -3.12 -14.12 -0.09
CA ASP A 151 -2.52 -13.10 -0.95
C ASP A 151 -0.98 -13.06 -0.90
N ARG A 152 -0.34 -14.10 -0.37
CA ARG A 152 1.11 -14.20 -0.32
C ARG A 152 1.64 -14.78 -1.64
N PRO A 153 2.68 -14.17 -2.24
CA PRO A 153 3.34 -14.74 -3.42
C PRO A 153 3.80 -16.18 -3.19
N VAL A 154 3.42 -17.12 -4.08
CA VAL A 154 3.82 -18.54 -4.00
C VAL A 154 5.34 -18.72 -4.18
N LYS A 155 5.98 -17.74 -4.79
CA LYS A 155 7.44 -17.62 -4.82
C LYS A 155 7.83 -16.35 -4.08
N ASN A 156 8.56 -16.48 -2.99
CA ASN A 156 8.96 -15.35 -2.17
C ASN A 156 9.64 -14.24 -2.97
N ILE A 157 9.14 -13.02 -2.84
CA ILE A 157 9.71 -11.81 -3.43
C ILE A 157 10.36 -11.02 -2.30
N LYS A 158 11.69 -10.92 -2.33
CA LYS A 158 12.49 -10.30 -1.25
C LYS A 158 12.92 -8.89 -1.61
N ILE A 159 12.91 -8.00 -0.63
CA ILE A 159 13.64 -6.73 -0.66
C ILE A 159 15.13 -7.07 -0.52
N LYS A 160 15.92 -6.82 -1.54
CA LYS A 160 17.38 -7.07 -1.48
C LYS A 160 18.06 -6.06 -0.57
N SER A 161 17.77 -4.81 -0.74
CA SER A 161 18.26 -3.72 0.10
C SER A 161 17.39 -2.48 -0.06
N MET A 162 17.37 -1.65 0.98
CA MET A 162 16.71 -0.36 0.99
C MET A 162 17.69 0.70 1.52
N LYS A 163 17.89 1.77 0.76
CA LYS A 163 18.84 2.83 1.10
C LYS A 163 18.20 4.21 1.00
N ILE A 164 18.52 5.08 1.93
CA ILE A 164 18.20 6.52 1.84
C ILE A 164 19.28 7.16 0.99
N VAL A 165 18.87 7.90 -0.03
CA VAL A 165 19.77 8.69 -0.87
C VAL A 165 19.38 10.16 -0.73
N ASN A 166 20.33 10.99 -0.30
CA ASN A 166 20.15 12.44 -0.28
C ASN A 166 20.41 12.98 -1.70
N LYS A 167 19.51 13.82 -2.17
CA LYS A 167 19.71 14.54 -3.43
C LYS A 167 20.53 15.81 -3.18
#